data_5dd2751072bd00a339a74b6ca99b58e4
#
_entry.id   5dd2751072bd00a339a74b6ca99b58e4
#
_cell.length_a   1.000
_cell.length_b   1.000
_cell.length_c   1.000
_cell.angle_alpha   90.00
_cell.angle_beta   90.00
_cell.angle_gamma   90.00
#
_symmetry.space_group_name_H-M   'P 1'
#
loop_
_entity.id
_entity.type
_entity.pdbx_description
1 polymer ?
#
loop_
_entity_poly.entity_id
_entity_poly.type
_entity_poly.pdbx_seq_one_letter_code
_entity_poly.pdbx_strand_id
1 'polypeptide(L)'
;MPNTAKVQFNLGNFTPGISDPQPAIFAVIGITKRGPVEQPELFIINSWAQFERIYGGLIDSTSTFPFLCKRALARGARLRVCRPNAVSVAAVTATAKNIQNADGAPVTLFQVQPKYPGADYNNVSIEIADPSNGITADYWDMYITHALEPSLNEYYYNLP
;
A
#
# COMPACT_ATOMS: atom_id res chain seq x y z
N MET A 1 -35.33 53.80 -24.75
CA MET A 1 -34.03 53.75 -24.02
C MET A 1 -33.66 52.28 -23.82
N PRO A 2 -32.57 51.77 -24.34
CA PRO A 2 -32.23 50.38 -24.17
C PRO A 2 -31.77 50.13 -22.75
N ASN A 3 -32.39 49.17 -22.07
CA ASN A 3 -31.99 48.67 -20.77
C ASN A 3 -30.70 47.86 -20.90
N THR A 4 -29.58 48.47 -20.55
CA THR A 4 -28.29 47.76 -20.43
C THR A 4 -28.28 46.98 -19.13
N ALA A 5 -28.40 45.66 -19.21
CA ALA A 5 -28.20 44.80 -18.06
C ALA A 5 -26.76 44.94 -17.57
N LYS A 6 -26.59 45.55 -16.40
CA LYS A 6 -25.31 45.59 -15.71
C LYS A 6 -25.12 44.29 -14.94
N VAL A 7 -24.18 43.44 -15.40
CA VAL A 7 -23.69 42.35 -14.59
C VAL A 7 -22.71 42.94 -13.56
N GLN A 8 -23.14 43.07 -12.32
CA GLN A 8 -22.27 43.45 -11.21
C GLN A 8 -21.63 42.18 -10.65
N PHE A 9 -20.33 42.01 -10.93
CA PHE A 9 -19.53 41.06 -10.17
C PHE A 9 -19.26 41.66 -8.79
N ASN A 10 -19.96 41.18 -7.79
CA ASN A 10 -19.62 41.48 -6.42
C ASN A 10 -18.44 40.61 -6.05
N LEU A 11 -17.24 41.13 -6.27
CA LEU A 11 -16.01 40.62 -5.65
C LEU A 11 -16.13 40.95 -4.17
N GLY A 12 -16.88 40.11 -3.43
CA GLY A 12 -16.80 40.13 -1.99
C GLY A 12 -15.34 40.07 -1.61
N ASN A 13 -14.94 40.94 -0.67
CA ASN A 13 -13.62 40.89 -0.08
C ASN A 13 -13.35 39.45 0.39
N PHE A 14 -12.80 38.65 -0.49
CA PHE A 14 -12.05 37.48 -0.08
C PHE A 14 -10.79 38.02 0.62
N THR A 15 -10.93 38.36 1.89
CA THR A 15 -9.81 38.21 2.78
C THR A 15 -9.57 36.70 2.76
N PRO A 16 -8.52 36.18 2.13
CA PRO A 16 -8.14 34.82 2.36
C PRO A 16 -7.80 34.78 3.85
N GLY A 17 -8.75 34.34 4.66
CA GLY A 17 -8.35 33.70 5.89
C GLY A 17 -7.38 32.63 5.40
N ILE A 18 -6.10 32.82 5.65
CA ILE A 18 -5.09 31.81 5.46
C ILE A 18 -5.40 30.77 6.53
N SER A 19 -6.50 30.05 6.35
CA SER A 19 -6.60 28.70 6.89
C SER A 19 -5.50 27.98 6.16
N ASP A 20 -4.54 27.48 6.90
CA ASP A 20 -3.47 26.61 6.42
C ASP A 20 -3.99 25.82 5.21
N PRO A 21 -3.42 26.00 4.01
CA PRO A 21 -3.98 25.40 2.82
C PRO A 21 -3.95 23.89 3.06
N GLN A 22 -5.10 23.32 3.38
CA GLN A 22 -5.23 21.86 3.51
C GLN A 22 -4.73 21.28 2.20
N PRO A 23 -3.67 20.47 2.23
CA PRO A 23 -3.12 19.93 0.99
C PRO A 23 -4.24 19.21 0.24
N ALA A 24 -4.41 19.56 -1.04
CA ALA A 24 -5.46 19.00 -1.86
C ALA A 24 -5.36 17.47 -1.86
N ILE A 25 -6.49 16.81 -1.61
CA ILE A 25 -6.59 15.35 -1.71
C ILE A 25 -7.04 15.02 -3.13
N PHE A 26 -6.20 14.30 -3.87
CA PHE A 26 -6.50 13.85 -5.22
C PHE A 26 -6.95 12.40 -5.21
N ALA A 27 -8.11 12.12 -5.80
CA ALA A 27 -8.50 10.77 -6.13
C ALA A 27 -7.83 10.37 -7.45
N VAL A 28 -7.08 9.27 -7.43
CA VAL A 28 -6.33 8.76 -8.59
C VAL A 28 -6.66 7.29 -8.84
N ILE A 29 -6.81 6.92 -10.10
CA ILE A 29 -7.15 5.56 -10.50
C ILE A 29 -6.04 5.01 -11.38
N GLY A 30 -5.55 3.82 -11.04
CA GLY A 30 -4.51 3.19 -11.86
C GLY A 30 -4.02 1.84 -11.35
N ILE A 31 -3.17 1.22 -12.15
CA ILE A 31 -2.63 -0.12 -11.89
C ILE A 31 -1.44 -0.01 -10.93
N THR A 32 -1.41 -0.89 -9.94
CA THR A 32 -0.34 -1.01 -8.96
C THR A 32 0.05 -2.49 -8.77
N LYS A 33 1.23 -2.77 -8.24
CA LYS A 33 1.71 -4.15 -8.04
C LYS A 33 0.84 -4.93 -7.06
N ARG A 34 0.40 -4.28 -5.99
CA ARG A 34 -0.38 -4.84 -4.88
C ARG A 34 -1.28 -3.77 -4.26
N GLY A 35 -2.00 -4.10 -3.24
CA GLY A 35 -2.78 -3.14 -2.46
C GLY A 35 -4.30 -3.35 -2.55
N PRO A 36 -5.07 -2.57 -1.80
CA PRO A 36 -6.53 -2.67 -1.76
C PRO A 36 -7.15 -2.37 -3.12
N VAL A 37 -8.17 -3.14 -3.47
CA VAL A 37 -8.90 -3.02 -4.74
C VAL A 37 -10.21 -2.24 -4.58
N GLU A 38 -10.91 -2.41 -3.45
CA GLU A 38 -12.30 -1.96 -3.31
C GLU A 38 -12.57 -0.91 -2.23
N GLN A 39 -11.54 -0.46 -1.50
CA GLN A 39 -11.74 0.49 -0.40
C GLN A 39 -10.77 1.68 -0.47
N PRO A 40 -10.87 2.53 -1.48
CA PRO A 40 -9.96 3.67 -1.63
C PRO A 40 -10.14 4.73 -0.54
N GLU A 41 -11.30 4.75 0.14
CA GLU A 41 -11.59 5.73 1.18
C GLU A 41 -10.78 5.55 2.45
N LEU A 42 -10.27 4.36 2.72
CA LEU A 42 -9.55 4.06 3.96
C LEU A 42 -8.12 4.56 3.99
N PHE A 43 -7.52 4.86 2.82
CA PHE A 43 -6.11 5.23 2.75
C PHE A 43 -5.91 6.59 2.10
N ILE A 44 -5.46 7.54 2.92
CA ILE A 44 -4.88 8.78 2.41
C ILE A 44 -3.38 8.61 2.42
N ILE A 45 -2.78 8.60 1.24
CA ILE A 45 -1.35 8.48 1.05
C ILE A 45 -0.73 9.86 1.13
N ASN A 46 0.19 10.05 2.06
CA ASN A 46 0.84 11.33 2.32
C ASN A 46 2.33 11.34 1.91
N SER A 47 2.91 10.16 1.66
CA SER A 47 4.32 10.03 1.30
C SER A 47 4.55 8.92 0.29
N TRP A 48 5.67 9.01 -0.45
CA TRP A 48 6.06 7.97 -1.38
C TRP A 48 6.36 6.64 -0.66
N ALA A 49 7.03 6.66 0.48
CA ALA A 49 7.30 5.45 1.28
C ALA A 49 6.02 4.73 1.70
N GLN A 50 4.98 5.47 2.07
CA GLN A 50 3.67 4.91 2.37
C GLN A 50 3.04 4.27 1.11
N PHE A 51 3.15 4.93 -0.05
CA PHE A 51 2.69 4.38 -1.32
C PHE A 51 3.42 3.08 -1.67
N GLU A 52 4.75 3.03 -1.56
CA GLU A 52 5.55 1.84 -1.83
C GLU A 52 5.14 0.68 -0.94
N ARG A 53 4.99 0.92 0.34
CA ARG A 53 4.58 -0.13 1.29
C ARG A 53 3.22 -0.72 0.96
N ILE A 54 2.24 0.10 0.59
CA ILE A 54 0.85 -0.34 0.36
C ILE A 54 0.65 -0.84 -1.07
N TYR A 55 1.16 -0.11 -2.07
CA TYR A 55 0.87 -0.32 -3.48
C TYR A 55 2.03 -0.90 -4.30
N GLY A 56 3.24 -1.02 -3.71
CA GLY A 56 4.38 -1.71 -4.31
C GLY A 56 5.24 -0.87 -5.25
N GLY A 57 5.26 0.44 -5.08
CA GLY A 57 6.20 1.31 -5.79
C GLY A 57 6.07 1.30 -7.33
N LEU A 58 7.19 1.49 -8.01
CA LEU A 58 7.26 1.47 -9.48
C LEU A 58 7.14 0.04 -9.99
N ILE A 59 6.28 -0.18 -11.00
CA ILE A 59 6.08 -1.51 -11.60
C ILE A 59 7.23 -1.82 -12.56
N ASP A 60 7.41 -0.94 -13.55
CA ASP A 60 8.45 -1.01 -14.56
C ASP A 60 8.63 0.36 -15.23
N SER A 61 9.47 0.44 -16.24
CA SER A 61 9.71 1.68 -16.99
C SER A 61 8.53 2.12 -17.84
N THR A 62 7.54 1.26 -18.08
CA THR A 62 6.38 1.54 -18.95
C THR A 62 5.17 2.03 -18.16
N SER A 63 5.11 1.74 -16.88
CA SER A 63 3.99 2.14 -16.03
C SER A 63 4.12 3.58 -15.55
N THR A 64 3.33 4.46 -16.15
CA THR A 64 3.33 5.89 -15.82
C THR A 64 2.60 6.21 -14.53
N PHE A 65 1.61 5.41 -14.11
CA PHE A 65 0.75 5.73 -12.97
C PHE A 65 1.50 5.87 -11.63
N PRO A 66 2.32 4.91 -11.16
CA PRO A 66 3.08 5.08 -9.93
C PRO A 66 4.07 6.24 -9.99
N PHE A 67 4.64 6.50 -11.18
CA PHE A 67 5.54 7.63 -11.37
C PHE A 67 4.83 8.98 -11.20
N LEU A 68 3.61 9.12 -11.73
CA LEU A 68 2.80 10.31 -11.53
C LEU A 68 2.43 10.50 -10.05
N CYS A 69 2.06 9.41 -9.35
CA CYS A 69 1.83 9.44 -7.91
C CYS A 69 3.06 9.90 -7.13
N LYS A 70 4.25 9.38 -7.48
CA LYS A 70 5.52 9.81 -6.87
C LYS A 70 5.76 11.31 -7.04
N ARG A 71 5.56 11.84 -8.25
CA ARG A 71 5.72 13.28 -8.51
C ARG A 71 4.70 14.14 -7.78
N ALA A 72 3.45 13.69 -7.70
CA ALA A 72 2.40 14.40 -6.97
C ALA A 72 2.71 14.46 -5.47
N LEU A 73 3.08 13.33 -4.87
CA LEU A 73 3.47 13.24 -3.46
C LEU A 73 4.70 14.10 -3.13
N ALA A 74 5.71 14.12 -4.02
CA ALA A 74 6.89 14.98 -3.87
C ALA A 74 6.56 16.48 -3.87
N ARG A 75 5.39 16.86 -4.41
CA ARG A 75 4.87 18.24 -4.40
C ARG A 75 3.91 18.51 -3.24
N GLY A 76 3.83 17.62 -2.26
CA GLY A 76 2.96 17.77 -1.10
C GLY A 76 1.50 17.39 -1.33
N ALA A 77 1.16 16.78 -2.46
CA ALA A 77 -0.20 16.26 -2.69
C ALA A 77 -0.49 15.09 -1.72
N ARG A 78 -1.77 14.93 -1.39
CA ARG A 78 -2.31 13.77 -0.67
C ARG A 78 -3.14 12.95 -1.66
N LEU A 79 -2.94 11.64 -1.70
CA LEU A 79 -3.59 10.80 -2.69
C LEU A 79 -4.57 9.82 -2.04
N ARG A 80 -5.72 9.65 -2.67
CA ARG A 80 -6.59 8.48 -2.51
C ARG A 80 -6.45 7.64 -3.77
N VAL A 81 -5.88 6.44 -3.64
CA VAL A 81 -5.57 5.57 -4.77
C VAL A 81 -6.67 4.52 -4.89
N CYS A 82 -7.32 4.49 -6.05
CA CYS A 82 -8.24 3.44 -6.43
C CYS A 82 -7.55 2.52 -7.43
N ARG A 83 -7.38 1.26 -7.05
CA ARG A 83 -6.87 0.21 -7.92
C ARG A 83 -8.05 -0.49 -8.59
N PRO A 84 -8.20 -0.44 -9.93
CA PRO A 84 -9.28 -1.16 -10.60
C PRO A 84 -9.07 -2.67 -10.41
N ASN A 85 -10.16 -3.36 -10.13
CA ASN A 85 -10.17 -4.82 -10.18
C ASN A 85 -10.15 -5.24 -11.65
N ALA A 86 -9.04 -5.77 -12.13
CA ALA A 86 -8.98 -6.34 -13.47
C ALA A 86 -9.69 -7.71 -13.44
N VAL A 87 -10.96 -7.72 -13.81
CA VAL A 87 -11.79 -8.93 -13.83
C VAL A 87 -11.21 -10.01 -14.76
N SER A 88 -10.38 -9.61 -15.74
CA SER A 88 -9.77 -10.52 -16.72
C SER A 88 -8.43 -11.12 -16.27
N VAL A 89 -7.75 -10.48 -15.35
CA VAL A 89 -6.62 -11.08 -14.65
C VAL A 89 -7.20 -11.47 -13.31
N ALA A 90 -7.52 -12.75 -13.14
CA ALA A 90 -7.88 -13.29 -11.84
C ALA A 90 -6.99 -12.59 -10.83
N ALA A 91 -7.58 -11.82 -9.94
CA ALA A 91 -6.83 -11.06 -8.96
C ALA A 91 -5.84 -12.05 -8.39
N VAL A 92 -4.56 -11.96 -8.81
CA VAL A 92 -3.59 -12.97 -8.45
C VAL A 92 -3.36 -12.73 -6.98
N THR A 93 -4.23 -13.35 -6.22
CA THR A 93 -4.09 -13.44 -4.78
C THR A 93 -2.86 -14.30 -4.60
N ALA A 94 -1.84 -13.79 -3.96
CA ALA A 94 -0.71 -14.61 -3.60
C ALA A 94 -1.23 -15.84 -2.86
N THR A 95 -0.68 -16.98 -3.18
CA THR A 95 -1.12 -18.25 -2.59
C THR A 95 -0.83 -18.23 -1.10
N ALA A 96 -1.86 -18.50 -0.30
CA ALA A 96 -1.68 -18.68 1.13
C ALA A 96 -0.71 -19.84 1.40
N LYS A 97 0.20 -19.66 2.35
CA LYS A 97 1.17 -20.66 2.77
C LYS A 97 0.77 -21.25 4.10
N ASN A 98 0.73 -22.59 4.17
CA ASN A 98 0.58 -23.30 5.42
C ASN A 98 1.95 -23.44 6.07
N ILE A 99 2.06 -23.02 7.31
CA ILE A 99 3.22 -23.30 8.17
C ILE A 99 2.91 -24.62 8.89
N GLN A 100 3.79 -25.58 8.72
CA GLN A 100 3.62 -26.94 9.21
C GLN A 100 4.77 -27.31 10.13
N ASN A 101 4.52 -28.18 11.12
CA ASN A 101 5.60 -28.76 11.91
C ASN A 101 6.44 -29.71 11.03
N ALA A 102 7.67 -29.95 11.46
CA ALA A 102 8.63 -30.81 10.75
C ALA A 102 8.51 -32.30 11.11
N ASP A 103 7.52 -32.68 11.92
CA ASP A 103 7.31 -34.06 12.34
C ASP A 103 6.82 -34.95 11.19
N GLY A 104 7.04 -36.24 11.27
CA GLY A 104 6.82 -37.22 10.20
C GLY A 104 5.43 -37.28 9.57
N ALA A 105 4.43 -36.63 10.20
CA ALA A 105 3.13 -36.32 9.61
C ALA A 105 2.89 -34.81 9.78
N PRO A 106 3.17 -33.97 8.76
CA PRO A 106 3.12 -32.54 8.88
C PRO A 106 1.71 -32.06 9.20
N VAL A 107 1.55 -31.40 10.35
CA VAL A 107 0.29 -30.77 10.77
C VAL A 107 0.40 -29.26 10.50
N THR A 108 -0.61 -28.69 9.85
CA THR A 108 -0.68 -27.26 9.64
C THR A 108 -0.91 -26.56 10.97
N LEU A 109 0.05 -25.76 11.41
CA LEU A 109 -0.03 -24.97 12.64
C LEU A 109 -0.84 -23.70 12.41
N PHE A 110 -0.53 -22.97 11.35
CA PHE A 110 -1.27 -21.78 10.94
C PHE A 110 -1.08 -21.50 9.45
N GLN A 111 -1.90 -20.62 8.92
CA GLN A 111 -1.84 -20.20 7.54
C GLN A 111 -1.51 -18.71 7.46
N VAL A 112 -0.60 -18.34 6.58
CA VAL A 112 -0.25 -16.96 6.29
C VAL A 112 -0.75 -16.59 4.90
N GLN A 113 -1.49 -15.49 4.83
CA GLN A 113 -1.95 -14.94 3.56
C GLN A 113 -1.79 -13.43 3.53
N PRO A 114 -1.54 -12.82 2.37
CA PRO A 114 -1.46 -11.38 2.27
C PRO A 114 -2.83 -10.74 2.54
N LYS A 115 -2.80 -9.59 3.17
CA LYS A 115 -4.02 -8.81 3.47
C LYS A 115 -4.72 -8.30 2.21
N TYR A 116 -3.95 -8.01 1.15
CA TYR A 116 -4.45 -7.46 -0.09
C TYR A 116 -4.05 -8.32 -1.28
N PRO A 117 -4.84 -8.32 -2.38
CA PRO A 117 -4.48 -9.05 -3.58
C PRO A 117 -3.27 -8.41 -4.28
N GLY A 118 -2.42 -9.23 -4.86
CA GLY A 118 -1.27 -8.81 -5.66
C GLY A 118 -0.27 -9.94 -5.85
N ALA A 119 0.12 -10.20 -7.10
CA ALA A 119 1.12 -11.20 -7.45
C ALA A 119 2.49 -10.92 -6.80
N ASP A 120 2.75 -9.68 -6.46
CA ASP A 120 3.99 -9.24 -5.82
C ASP A 120 4.25 -9.95 -4.49
N TYR A 121 3.20 -10.32 -3.77
CA TYR A 121 3.32 -11.09 -2.53
C TYR A 121 3.84 -12.52 -2.73
N ASN A 122 3.88 -13.04 -3.96
CA ASN A 122 4.54 -14.32 -4.24
C ASN A 122 6.08 -14.26 -4.07
N ASN A 123 6.63 -13.04 -4.00
CA ASN A 123 8.05 -12.81 -3.71
C ASN A 123 8.36 -12.74 -2.21
N VAL A 124 7.36 -12.93 -1.35
CA VAL A 124 7.52 -12.94 0.10
C VAL A 124 7.83 -14.35 0.57
N SER A 125 8.89 -14.50 1.35
CA SER A 125 9.23 -15.72 2.08
C SER A 125 9.04 -15.49 3.58
N ILE A 126 8.56 -16.54 4.25
CA ILE A 126 8.43 -16.55 5.71
C ILE A 126 9.25 -17.72 6.22
N GLU A 127 10.15 -17.42 7.13
CA GLU A 127 11.01 -18.38 7.82
C GLU A 127 10.74 -18.31 9.31
N ILE A 128 10.64 -19.46 9.95
CA ILE A 128 10.54 -19.61 11.40
C ILE A 128 11.77 -20.36 11.84
N ALA A 129 12.49 -19.81 12.80
CA ALA A 129 13.73 -20.33 13.30
C ALA A 129 13.74 -20.38 14.83
N ASP A 130 14.66 -21.16 15.37
CA ASP A 130 14.95 -21.15 16.79
C ASP A 130 15.42 -19.76 17.24
N PRO A 131 15.12 -19.35 18.48
CA PRO A 131 15.47 -18.03 18.97
C PRO A 131 16.97 -17.77 18.91
N SER A 132 17.36 -16.66 18.33
CA SER A 132 18.76 -16.25 18.16
C SER A 132 19.49 -15.95 19.48
N ASN A 133 18.74 -15.73 20.57
CA ASN A 133 19.29 -15.45 21.91
C ASN A 133 19.62 -16.70 22.74
N GLY A 134 19.44 -17.92 22.19
CA GLY A 134 19.70 -19.18 22.89
C GLY A 134 18.66 -19.60 23.94
N ILE A 135 17.56 -18.88 24.06
CA ILE A 135 16.40 -19.29 24.89
C ILE A 135 15.57 -20.27 24.04
N THR A 136 15.66 -21.55 24.32
CA THR A 136 15.13 -22.62 23.47
C THR A 136 13.74 -23.12 23.85
N ALA A 137 13.19 -22.69 24.96
CA ALA A 137 11.88 -23.16 25.39
C ALA A 137 10.80 -22.10 25.10
N ASP A 138 9.79 -22.46 24.36
CA ASP A 138 8.55 -21.70 24.12
C ASP A 138 8.70 -20.39 23.33
N TYR A 139 9.84 -20.13 22.70
CA TYR A 139 10.07 -18.95 21.86
C TYR A 139 10.56 -19.33 20.48
N TRP A 140 10.29 -18.44 19.51
CA TRP A 140 10.73 -18.60 18.13
C TRP A 140 10.94 -17.22 17.46
N ASP A 141 11.77 -17.21 16.43
CA ASP A 141 12.01 -16.03 15.60
C ASP A 141 11.28 -16.17 14.27
N MET A 142 10.72 -15.07 13.76
CA MET A 142 10.07 -15.04 12.46
C MET A 142 10.73 -14.00 11.56
N TYR A 143 11.09 -14.42 10.37
CA TYR A 143 11.67 -13.57 9.33
C TYR A 143 10.70 -13.50 8.16
N ILE A 144 10.24 -12.29 7.83
CA ILE A 144 9.44 -12.02 6.65
C ILE A 144 10.34 -11.28 5.68
N THR A 145 10.65 -11.89 4.54
CA THR A 145 11.58 -11.32 3.57
C THR A 145 10.92 -11.18 2.20
N HIS A 146 11.21 -10.09 1.50
CA HIS A 146 10.72 -9.83 0.16
C HIS A 146 11.90 -9.85 -0.82
N ALA A 147 11.89 -10.79 -1.77
CA ALA A 147 13.03 -11.05 -2.65
C ALA A 147 13.43 -9.84 -3.52
N LEU A 148 12.47 -9.01 -3.92
CA LEU A 148 12.68 -7.87 -4.82
C LEU A 148 12.73 -6.52 -4.11
N GLU A 149 12.21 -6.43 -2.89
CA GLU A 149 12.10 -5.18 -2.12
C GLU A 149 12.59 -5.39 -0.67
N PRO A 150 13.90 -5.44 -0.42
CA PRO A 150 14.44 -5.68 0.92
C PRO A 150 14.01 -4.67 1.99
N SER A 151 13.57 -3.48 1.58
CA SER A 151 13.03 -2.46 2.49
C SER A 151 11.72 -2.87 3.16
N LEU A 152 11.08 -3.94 2.68
CA LEU A 152 9.86 -4.52 3.26
C LEU A 152 10.14 -5.68 4.20
N ASN A 153 11.40 -6.06 4.39
CA ASN A 153 11.75 -7.13 5.30
C ASN A 153 11.40 -6.75 6.74
N GLU A 154 10.79 -7.70 7.43
CA GLU A 154 10.40 -7.57 8.82
C GLU A 154 11.00 -8.74 9.61
N TYR A 155 11.49 -8.45 10.81
CA TYR A 155 12.16 -9.42 11.68
C TYR A 155 11.52 -9.35 13.06
N TYR A 156 11.02 -10.49 13.53
CA TYR A 156 10.38 -10.61 14.83
C TYR A 156 11.17 -11.62 15.65
N TYR A 157 11.62 -11.21 16.81
CA TYR A 157 12.47 -12.00 17.68
C TYR A 157 11.72 -12.37 18.97
N ASN A 158 12.01 -13.59 19.46
CA ASN A 158 11.49 -14.08 20.74
C ASN A 158 9.96 -14.03 20.84
N LEU A 159 9.29 -14.45 19.79
CA LEU A 159 7.84 -14.62 19.82
C LEU A 159 7.49 -15.81 20.72
N PRO A 160 6.50 -15.67 21.66
CA PRO A 160 6.06 -16.75 22.54
C PRO A 160 5.21 -17.79 21.83
#